data_f8abbf4dfd2308934bdcbea2c88255f4
#
_entry.id   f8abbf4dfd2308934bdcbea2c88255f4
#
_cell.length_a   1.000
_cell.length_b   1.000
_cell.length_c   1.000
_cell.angle_alpha   90.00
_cell.angle_beta   90.00
_cell.angle_gamma   90.00
#
_symmetry.space_group_name_H-M   'P 1'
#
loop_
_entity.id
_entity.type
_entity.pdbx_description
1 polymer ?
#
loop_
_entity_poly.entity_id
_entity_poly.type
_entity_poly.pdbx_seq_one_letter_code
_entity_poly.pdbx_strand_id
1 'polypeptide(L)'
;MPTKTKKKASIEIEKNEAPVDEEVVPMTEEEEVKVTIEDLPGVGPATAEKLREAGFEELLGLAVMSPADLAEEAELGEAVSAKIIAAAKKMANIGGFVSGDALLERRREVQKLSSRVQSIDDLLGGGFETQALVEVYGEFGSGKTQIGHQLAVNCTLPLDQGGLDGDVFYIDTEDTFRPERITQMARGHGLDPEYVLSRIHVARAYNSAHQMLLADEIKRMS
;
A
#
# COMPACT_ATOMS: atom_id res chain seq x y z
N MET A 1 51.10 47.84 15.10
CA MET A 1 50.43 47.47 13.83
C MET A 1 49.07 46.97 14.12
N PRO A 2 47.96 47.53 13.61
CA PRO A 2 46.61 47.26 14.05
C PRO A 2 45.99 46.12 13.29
N THR A 3 45.28 45.27 14.03
CA THR A 3 44.45 44.16 13.60
C THR A 3 43.15 44.62 12.91
N LYS A 4 42.90 44.13 11.70
CA LYS A 4 41.70 44.41 10.91
C LYS A 4 40.51 43.57 11.39
N THR A 5 39.51 44.26 11.95
CA THR A 5 38.20 43.70 12.30
C THR A 5 37.38 43.51 11.02
N LYS A 6 36.93 42.25 10.78
CA LYS A 6 35.95 41.93 9.71
C LYS A 6 34.54 42.25 10.21
N LYS A 7 33.82 43.15 9.55
CA LYS A 7 32.39 43.43 9.72
C LYS A 7 31.58 42.23 9.22
N LYS A 8 30.72 41.68 10.10
CA LYS A 8 29.61 40.81 9.72
C LYS A 8 28.48 41.67 9.14
N ALA A 9 28.05 41.37 7.94
CA ALA A 9 26.83 41.93 7.38
C ALA A 9 25.66 41.11 7.87
N SER A 10 24.72 41.75 8.61
CA SER A 10 23.44 41.19 9.00
C SER A 10 22.46 41.48 7.87
N ILE A 11 21.82 40.43 7.35
CA ILE A 11 20.72 40.57 6.42
C ILE A 11 19.44 40.57 7.28
N GLU A 12 18.78 41.71 7.37
CA GLU A 12 17.43 41.83 7.91
C GLU A 12 16.43 41.36 6.85
N ILE A 13 15.67 40.34 7.16
CA ILE A 13 14.52 39.88 6.37
C ILE A 13 13.29 40.59 6.94
N GLU A 14 12.75 41.57 6.23
CA GLU A 14 11.46 42.17 6.51
C GLU A 14 10.36 41.15 6.36
N LYS A 15 9.67 40.87 7.45
CA LYS A 15 8.40 40.12 7.46
C LYS A 15 7.29 41.04 6.99
N ASN A 16 6.78 40.78 5.81
CA ASN A 16 5.56 41.41 5.31
C ASN A 16 4.40 40.47 5.59
N GLU A 17 3.71 40.66 6.69
CA GLU A 17 2.47 39.97 7.02
C GLU A 17 1.29 40.76 6.44
N ALA A 18 0.67 40.21 5.38
CA ALA A 18 -0.68 40.60 4.98
C ALA A 18 -1.66 39.48 5.39
N PRO A 19 -2.78 39.76 6.02
CA PRO A 19 -3.77 38.77 6.37
C PRO A 19 -4.54 38.34 5.12
N VAL A 20 -4.48 37.04 4.80
CA VAL A 20 -5.36 36.42 3.81
C VAL A 20 -6.38 35.62 4.60
N ASP A 21 -7.58 36.18 4.71
CA ASP A 21 -8.77 35.43 5.11
C ASP A 21 -9.10 34.46 3.95
N GLU A 22 -8.60 33.24 4.02
CA GLU A 22 -9.09 32.16 3.19
C GLU A 22 -10.27 31.48 3.92
N GLU A 23 -11.45 31.72 3.41
CA GLU A 23 -12.65 30.91 3.69
C GLU A 23 -12.30 29.43 3.38
N VAL A 24 -12.23 28.63 4.42
CA VAL A 24 -12.14 27.18 4.29
C VAL A 24 -13.46 26.67 3.75
N VAL A 25 -13.53 26.47 2.45
CA VAL A 25 -14.62 25.74 1.81
C VAL A 25 -14.48 24.28 2.24
N PRO A 26 -15.50 23.67 2.88
CA PRO A 26 -15.41 22.24 3.21
C PRO A 26 -15.36 21.46 1.91
N MET A 27 -14.28 20.71 1.72
CA MET A 27 -14.18 19.72 0.64
C MET A 27 -15.30 18.69 0.88
N THR A 28 -16.29 18.71 0.02
CA THR A 28 -17.26 17.62 -0.11
C THR A 28 -16.47 16.36 -0.44
N GLU A 29 -16.73 15.30 0.32
CA GLU A 29 -16.29 13.93 -0.02
C GLU A 29 -16.79 13.67 -1.47
N GLU A 30 -15.89 13.74 -2.43
CA GLU A 30 -16.13 13.22 -3.77
C GLU A 30 -16.24 11.71 -3.60
N GLU A 31 -17.45 11.17 -3.70
CA GLU A 31 -17.64 9.73 -3.90
C GLU A 31 -16.75 9.32 -5.08
N GLU A 32 -15.69 8.57 -4.81
CA GLU A 32 -14.89 7.94 -5.86
C GLU A 32 -15.83 7.04 -6.67
N VAL A 33 -16.26 7.51 -7.81
CA VAL A 33 -17.02 6.71 -8.78
C VAL A 33 -16.09 5.57 -9.19
N LYS A 34 -16.31 4.38 -8.63
CA LYS A 34 -15.58 3.17 -9.02
C LYS A 34 -15.86 2.92 -10.52
N VAL A 35 -14.92 3.34 -11.33
CA VAL A 35 -14.96 3.11 -12.78
C VAL A 35 -14.73 1.63 -13.04
N THR A 36 -15.69 1.00 -13.70
CA THR A 36 -15.68 -0.44 -14.00
C THR A 36 -15.25 -0.71 -15.44
N ILE A 37 -14.99 -1.97 -15.79
CA ILE A 37 -14.65 -2.37 -17.17
C ILE A 37 -15.78 -2.05 -18.18
N GLU A 38 -17.01 -1.93 -17.72
CA GLU A 38 -18.17 -1.57 -18.53
C GLU A 38 -18.16 -0.10 -18.97
N ASP A 39 -17.49 0.77 -18.21
CA ASP A 39 -17.35 2.18 -18.52
C ASP A 39 -16.29 2.45 -19.60
N LEU A 40 -15.55 1.41 -20.02
CA LEU A 40 -14.50 1.52 -21.03
C LEU A 40 -15.09 1.78 -22.43
N PRO A 41 -14.62 2.83 -23.12
CA PRO A 41 -14.99 3.08 -24.50
C PRO A 41 -14.69 1.88 -25.40
N GLY A 42 -15.73 1.33 -26.04
CA GLY A 42 -15.62 0.18 -26.93
C GLY A 42 -15.83 -1.18 -26.25
N VAL A 43 -16.13 -1.21 -24.98
CA VAL A 43 -16.55 -2.42 -24.25
C VAL A 43 -18.07 -2.44 -24.19
N GLY A 44 -18.70 -3.32 -24.97
CA GLY A 44 -20.11 -3.62 -24.86
C GLY A 44 -20.36 -4.79 -23.92
N PRO A 45 -21.65 -5.11 -23.59
CA PRO A 45 -21.99 -6.17 -22.64
C PRO A 45 -21.33 -7.53 -22.94
N ALA A 46 -21.30 -7.93 -24.22
CA ALA A 46 -20.67 -9.19 -24.63
C ALA A 46 -19.14 -9.18 -24.46
N THR A 47 -18.50 -8.02 -24.64
CA THR A 47 -17.05 -7.87 -24.43
C THR A 47 -16.74 -7.83 -22.94
N ALA A 48 -17.56 -7.16 -22.13
CA ALA A 48 -17.41 -7.14 -20.68
C ALA A 48 -17.54 -8.54 -20.08
N GLU A 49 -18.48 -9.36 -20.59
CA GLU A 49 -18.66 -10.75 -20.15
C GLU A 49 -17.41 -11.59 -20.45
N LYS A 50 -16.85 -11.51 -21.66
CA LYS A 50 -15.61 -12.19 -22.03
C LYS A 50 -14.41 -11.76 -21.17
N LEU A 51 -14.30 -10.47 -20.85
CA LEU A 51 -13.24 -9.98 -19.98
C LEU A 51 -13.37 -10.53 -18.56
N ARG A 52 -14.60 -10.64 -18.03
CA ARG A 52 -14.85 -11.26 -16.70
C ARG A 52 -14.58 -12.76 -16.70
N GLU A 53 -14.99 -13.47 -17.76
CA GLU A 53 -14.70 -14.90 -17.90
C GLU A 53 -13.19 -15.15 -17.96
N ALA A 54 -12.42 -14.25 -18.57
CA ALA A 54 -10.96 -14.25 -18.56
C ALA A 54 -10.33 -13.75 -17.24
N GLY A 55 -11.15 -13.39 -16.23
CA GLY A 55 -10.65 -12.98 -14.90
C GLY A 55 -10.29 -11.50 -14.77
N PHE A 56 -10.64 -10.67 -15.76
CA PHE A 56 -10.40 -9.22 -15.69
C PHE A 56 -11.61 -8.50 -15.11
N GLU A 57 -11.51 -8.06 -13.87
CA GLU A 57 -12.55 -7.28 -13.18
C GLU A 57 -12.14 -5.82 -12.99
N GLU A 58 -10.83 -5.52 -13.05
CA GLU A 58 -10.28 -4.21 -12.76
C GLU A 58 -9.58 -3.59 -13.96
N LEU A 59 -9.69 -2.26 -14.09
CA LEU A 59 -9.02 -1.48 -15.14
C LEU A 59 -7.51 -1.63 -15.11
N LEU A 60 -6.93 -1.77 -13.91
CA LEU A 60 -5.48 -1.91 -13.71
C LEU A 60 -4.96 -3.17 -14.37
N GLY A 61 -5.64 -4.30 -14.18
CA GLY A 61 -5.28 -5.57 -14.82
C GLY A 61 -5.23 -5.45 -16.36
N LEU A 62 -6.27 -4.86 -16.95
CA LEU A 62 -6.32 -4.62 -18.38
C LEU A 62 -5.24 -3.64 -18.88
N ALA A 63 -4.95 -2.61 -18.10
CA ALA A 63 -4.02 -1.56 -18.51
C ALA A 63 -2.57 -2.02 -18.61
N VAL A 64 -2.17 -3.08 -17.88
CA VAL A 64 -0.79 -3.60 -17.91
C VAL A 64 -0.58 -4.77 -18.85
N MET A 65 -1.65 -5.31 -19.45
CA MET A 65 -1.59 -6.41 -20.42
C MET A 65 -0.97 -6.00 -21.76
N SER A 66 -0.44 -6.98 -22.48
CA SER A 66 -0.14 -6.80 -23.90
C SER A 66 -1.39 -7.03 -24.76
N PRO A 67 -1.52 -6.37 -25.94
CA PRO A 67 -2.67 -6.60 -26.82
C PRO A 67 -2.82 -8.04 -27.29
N ALA A 68 -1.71 -8.76 -27.49
CA ALA A 68 -1.71 -10.14 -27.92
C ALA A 68 -2.22 -11.08 -26.82
N ASP A 69 -1.72 -10.91 -25.57
CA ASP A 69 -2.12 -11.74 -24.43
C ASP A 69 -3.61 -11.53 -24.12
N LEU A 70 -4.08 -10.27 -24.08
CA LEU A 70 -5.50 -9.99 -23.87
C LEU A 70 -6.38 -10.55 -24.99
N ALA A 71 -5.89 -10.55 -26.23
CA ALA A 71 -6.61 -11.11 -27.36
C ALA A 71 -6.78 -12.64 -27.23
N GLU A 72 -5.75 -13.33 -26.74
CA GLU A 72 -5.75 -14.77 -26.50
C GLU A 72 -6.63 -15.14 -25.31
N GLU A 73 -6.45 -14.47 -24.16
CA GLU A 73 -7.14 -14.81 -22.90
C GLU A 73 -8.65 -14.49 -22.95
N ALA A 74 -9.04 -13.37 -23.54
CA ALA A 74 -10.44 -12.94 -23.61
C ALA A 74 -11.12 -13.29 -24.94
N GLU A 75 -10.48 -14.07 -25.81
CA GLU A 75 -10.98 -14.43 -27.15
C GLU A 75 -11.46 -13.19 -27.95
N LEU A 76 -10.65 -12.15 -27.97
CA LEU A 76 -10.91 -10.89 -28.67
C LEU A 76 -9.97 -10.71 -29.86
N GLY A 77 -10.32 -9.79 -30.76
CA GLY A 77 -9.39 -9.39 -31.80
C GLY A 77 -8.29 -8.47 -31.24
N GLU A 78 -7.04 -8.65 -31.69
CA GLU A 78 -5.88 -7.87 -31.18
C GLU A 78 -6.07 -6.34 -31.30
N ALA A 79 -6.70 -5.89 -32.40
CA ALA A 79 -7.01 -4.47 -32.59
C ALA A 79 -8.06 -3.94 -31.59
N VAL A 80 -8.99 -4.80 -31.14
CA VAL A 80 -9.97 -4.48 -30.10
C VAL A 80 -9.29 -4.45 -28.74
N SER A 81 -8.48 -5.45 -28.44
CA SER A 81 -7.68 -5.54 -27.21
C SER A 81 -6.77 -4.32 -27.03
N ALA A 82 -6.09 -3.89 -28.10
CA ALA A 82 -5.26 -2.68 -28.08
C ALA A 82 -6.05 -1.41 -27.71
N LYS A 83 -7.29 -1.27 -28.23
CA LYS A 83 -8.16 -0.13 -27.89
C LYS A 83 -8.64 -0.18 -26.44
N ILE A 84 -9.03 -1.35 -25.96
CA ILE A 84 -9.46 -1.57 -24.57
C ILE A 84 -8.32 -1.23 -23.62
N ILE A 85 -7.12 -1.74 -23.88
CA ILE A 85 -5.92 -1.46 -23.07
C ILE A 85 -5.60 0.04 -23.06
N ALA A 86 -5.65 0.72 -24.22
CA ALA A 86 -5.40 2.15 -24.31
C ALA A 86 -6.44 2.97 -23.51
N ALA A 87 -7.72 2.56 -23.57
CA ALA A 87 -8.78 3.18 -22.78
C ALA A 87 -8.59 2.92 -21.29
N ALA A 88 -8.27 1.69 -20.87
CA ALA A 88 -8.00 1.32 -19.50
C ALA A 88 -6.81 2.12 -18.92
N LYS A 89 -5.70 2.24 -19.67
CA LYS A 89 -4.54 3.07 -19.28
C LYS A 89 -4.93 4.52 -19.02
N LYS A 90 -5.75 5.09 -19.88
CA LYS A 90 -6.20 6.47 -19.79
C LYS A 90 -7.11 6.69 -18.59
N MET A 91 -8.06 5.78 -18.35
CA MET A 91 -9.04 5.89 -17.27
C MET A 91 -8.43 5.56 -15.91
N ALA A 92 -7.53 4.58 -15.85
CA ALA A 92 -6.78 4.24 -14.65
C ALA A 92 -5.61 5.22 -14.38
N ASN A 93 -5.42 6.24 -15.20
CA ASN A 93 -4.33 7.22 -15.13
C ASN A 93 -2.93 6.57 -15.02
N ILE A 94 -2.73 5.45 -15.73
CA ILE A 94 -1.49 4.69 -15.69
C ILE A 94 -0.55 5.15 -16.81
N GLY A 95 0.71 5.37 -16.45
CA GLY A 95 1.79 5.64 -17.41
C GLY A 95 2.02 7.11 -17.71
N GLY A 96 1.42 8.05 -16.98
CA GLY A 96 1.75 9.46 -17.03
C GLY A 96 2.98 9.82 -16.18
N PHE A 97 3.74 10.83 -16.63
CA PHE A 97 4.74 11.46 -15.76
C PHE A 97 4.01 12.33 -14.73
N VAL A 98 4.38 12.20 -13.46
CA VAL A 98 3.96 13.10 -12.39
C VAL A 98 5.14 13.97 -11.97
N SER A 99 4.88 15.20 -11.55
CA SER A 99 5.93 16.08 -11.04
C SER A 99 6.44 15.57 -9.68
N GLY A 100 7.70 15.94 -9.35
CA GLY A 100 8.30 15.50 -8.08
C GLY A 100 7.59 16.05 -6.84
N ASP A 101 7.00 17.24 -6.93
CA ASP A 101 6.18 17.82 -5.87
C ASP A 101 4.86 17.07 -5.67
N ALA A 102 4.16 16.71 -6.75
CA ALA A 102 2.96 15.87 -6.67
C ALA A 102 3.27 14.48 -6.07
N LEU A 103 4.44 13.90 -6.42
CA LEU A 103 4.89 12.66 -5.80
C LEU A 103 5.20 12.84 -4.32
N LEU A 104 5.82 13.96 -3.93
CA LEU A 104 6.12 14.28 -2.53
C LEU A 104 4.84 14.40 -1.69
N GLU A 105 3.80 15.05 -2.22
CA GLU A 105 2.50 15.14 -1.52
C GLU A 105 1.89 13.75 -1.29
N ARG A 106 1.83 12.89 -2.32
CA ARG A 106 1.38 11.49 -2.17
C ARG A 106 2.17 10.73 -1.11
N ARG A 107 3.49 10.95 -1.03
CA ARG A 107 4.31 10.28 -0.02
C ARG A 107 4.05 10.76 1.42
N ARG A 108 3.43 11.92 1.62
CA ARG A 108 3.01 12.39 2.96
C ARG A 108 1.84 11.58 3.53
N GLU A 109 1.04 10.95 2.67
CA GLU A 109 -0.07 10.08 3.06
C GLU A 109 0.37 8.67 3.45
N VAL A 110 1.62 8.30 3.13
CA VAL A 110 2.19 6.99 3.48
C VAL A 110 2.34 6.89 4.99
N GLN A 111 1.62 5.96 5.59
CA GLN A 111 1.69 5.65 7.02
C GLN A 111 2.87 4.73 7.31
N LYS A 112 3.26 4.64 8.57
CA LYS A 112 4.36 3.77 9.01
C LYS A 112 3.93 2.92 10.18
N LEU A 113 4.14 1.61 10.04
CA LEU A 113 3.96 0.64 11.10
C LEU A 113 5.23 0.57 11.94
N SER A 114 5.16 0.96 13.19
CA SER A 114 6.27 0.86 14.14
C SER A 114 6.61 -0.60 14.46
N SER A 115 7.88 -0.95 14.47
CA SER A 115 8.36 -2.22 15.02
C SER A 115 8.30 -2.24 16.56
N ARG A 116 8.16 -1.07 17.18
CA ARG A 116 8.31 -0.81 18.63
C ARG A 116 9.72 -1.14 19.15
N VAL A 117 10.69 -1.20 18.26
CA VAL A 117 12.11 -1.28 18.56
C VAL A 117 12.77 -0.03 17.99
N GLN A 118 13.11 0.92 18.86
CA GLN A 118 13.58 2.25 18.47
C GLN A 118 14.68 2.21 17.43
N SER A 119 15.68 1.33 17.59
CA SER A 119 16.80 1.21 16.65
C SER A 119 16.40 0.73 15.26
N ILE A 120 15.34 -0.08 15.15
CA ILE A 120 14.80 -0.52 13.85
C ILE A 120 13.99 0.61 13.24
N ASP A 121 13.15 1.27 14.02
CA ASP A 121 12.32 2.36 13.55
C ASP A 121 13.19 3.56 13.11
N ASP A 122 14.25 3.90 13.84
CA ASP A 122 15.21 4.92 13.44
C ASP A 122 15.91 4.58 12.11
N LEU A 123 16.31 3.32 11.93
CA LEU A 123 16.92 2.83 10.68
C LEU A 123 15.97 2.96 9.49
N LEU A 124 14.68 2.71 9.70
CA LEU A 124 13.63 2.78 8.69
C LEU A 124 12.99 4.18 8.56
N GLY A 125 13.50 5.16 9.30
CA GLY A 125 12.97 6.53 9.28
C GLY A 125 11.57 6.65 9.89
N GLY A 126 11.26 5.83 10.89
CA GLY A 126 10.02 5.86 11.68
C GLY A 126 9.18 4.58 11.64
N GLY A 127 9.61 3.55 10.92
CA GLY A 127 8.92 2.26 10.83
C GLY A 127 8.74 1.74 9.41
N PHE A 128 8.01 0.66 9.26
CA PHE A 128 7.72 0.02 7.97
C PHE A 128 6.66 0.82 7.21
N GLU A 129 6.99 1.27 6.00
CA GLU A 129 6.05 2.06 5.17
C GLU A 129 4.88 1.20 4.69
N THR A 130 3.66 1.76 4.73
CA THR A 130 2.50 1.20 4.03
C THR A 130 2.68 1.34 2.51
N GLN A 131 1.89 0.61 1.72
CA GLN A 131 1.99 0.60 0.25
C GLN A 131 3.37 0.16 -0.28
N ALA A 132 4.16 -0.54 0.53
CA ALA A 132 5.49 -1.02 0.18
C ALA A 132 5.62 -2.53 0.36
N LEU A 133 6.39 -3.18 -0.51
CA LEU A 133 6.83 -4.54 -0.33
C LEU A 133 8.17 -4.50 0.42
N VAL A 134 8.21 -5.12 1.60
CA VAL A 134 9.41 -5.18 2.44
C VAL A 134 9.89 -6.61 2.57
N GLU A 135 11.15 -6.86 2.25
CA GLU A 135 11.81 -8.15 2.46
C GLU A 135 12.73 -8.09 3.68
N VAL A 136 12.63 -9.09 4.57
CA VAL A 136 13.54 -9.28 5.69
C VAL A 136 14.29 -10.59 5.50
N TYR A 137 15.60 -10.53 5.36
CA TYR A 137 16.46 -11.70 5.15
C TYR A 137 17.57 -11.80 6.20
N GLY A 138 18.11 -12.99 6.40
CA GLY A 138 19.16 -13.25 7.38
C GLY A 138 19.31 -14.74 7.65
N GLU A 139 20.33 -15.11 8.44
CA GLU A 139 20.62 -16.49 8.82
C GLU A 139 19.46 -17.15 9.58
N PHE A 140 19.48 -18.48 9.66
CA PHE A 140 18.55 -19.23 10.49
C PHE A 140 18.68 -18.78 11.96
N GLY A 141 17.53 -18.63 12.63
CA GLY A 141 17.49 -18.18 14.03
C GLY A 141 17.71 -16.67 14.25
N SER A 142 17.88 -15.84 13.21
CA SER A 142 18.09 -14.39 13.34
C SER A 142 16.86 -13.60 13.78
N GLY A 143 15.69 -14.24 13.93
CA GLY A 143 14.48 -13.59 14.44
C GLY A 143 13.50 -13.05 13.37
N LYS A 144 13.68 -13.38 12.08
CA LYS A 144 12.79 -12.91 11.00
C LYS A 144 11.31 -13.18 11.28
N THR A 145 10.97 -14.42 11.64
CA THR A 145 9.60 -14.82 12.01
C THR A 145 9.11 -14.06 13.25
N GLN A 146 9.99 -13.75 14.21
CA GLN A 146 9.62 -12.97 15.40
C GLN A 146 9.28 -11.53 15.05
N ILE A 147 10.00 -10.93 14.09
CA ILE A 147 9.65 -9.59 13.54
C ILE A 147 8.29 -9.67 12.87
N GLY A 148 8.03 -10.67 12.02
CA GLY A 148 6.72 -10.85 11.38
C GLY A 148 5.57 -10.97 12.38
N HIS A 149 5.73 -11.79 13.43
CA HIS A 149 4.73 -11.91 14.50
C HIS A 149 4.54 -10.59 15.26
N GLN A 150 5.63 -9.86 15.56
CA GLN A 150 5.55 -8.57 16.24
C GLN A 150 4.83 -7.53 15.40
N LEU A 151 5.13 -7.45 14.10
CA LEU A 151 4.44 -6.55 13.17
C LEU A 151 2.96 -6.90 13.04
N ALA A 152 2.61 -8.19 13.03
CA ALA A 152 1.22 -8.63 13.02
C ALA A 152 0.45 -8.12 14.27
N VAL A 153 1.06 -8.20 15.46
CA VAL A 153 0.47 -7.64 16.68
C VAL A 153 0.38 -6.12 16.60
N ASN A 154 1.46 -5.46 16.15
CA ASN A 154 1.52 -4.00 16.11
C ASN A 154 0.53 -3.41 15.09
N CYS A 155 0.25 -4.11 13.99
CA CYS A 155 -0.71 -3.69 12.98
C CYS A 155 -2.12 -3.47 13.55
N THR A 156 -2.52 -4.27 14.54
CA THR A 156 -3.84 -4.16 15.19
C THR A 156 -3.95 -2.99 16.17
N LEU A 157 -2.83 -2.32 16.48
CA LEU A 157 -2.83 -1.15 17.35
C LEU A 157 -3.44 0.07 16.65
N PRO A 158 -4.03 1.02 17.41
CA PRO A 158 -4.43 2.32 16.88
C PRO A 158 -3.27 3.09 16.24
N LEU A 159 -3.58 4.00 15.33
CA LEU A 159 -2.61 4.85 14.61
C LEU A 159 -1.74 5.69 15.57
N ASP A 160 -2.33 6.26 16.61
CA ASP A 160 -1.65 7.08 17.62
C ASP A 160 -0.67 6.28 18.49
N GLN A 161 -0.75 4.94 18.44
CA GLN A 161 0.17 4.03 19.10
C GLN A 161 1.20 3.41 18.14
N GLY A 162 1.30 3.89 16.92
CA GLY A 162 2.23 3.39 15.91
C GLY A 162 1.76 2.11 15.21
N GLY A 163 0.48 1.78 15.33
CA GLY A 163 -0.20 0.73 14.59
C GLY A 163 -0.83 1.25 13.30
N LEU A 164 -1.69 0.43 12.68
CA LEU A 164 -2.46 0.78 11.49
C LEU A 164 -3.97 0.61 11.71
N ASP A 165 -4.37 0.18 12.90
CA ASP A 165 -5.75 -0.24 13.22
C ASP A 165 -6.33 -1.20 12.16
N GLY A 166 -5.46 -2.08 11.62
CA GLY A 166 -5.73 -2.94 10.47
C GLY A 166 -5.82 -4.42 10.83
N ASP A 167 -6.40 -5.19 9.91
CA ASP A 167 -6.36 -6.65 9.93
C ASP A 167 -5.08 -7.16 9.27
N VAL A 168 -4.68 -8.37 9.63
CA VAL A 168 -3.46 -9.00 9.15
C VAL A 168 -3.78 -10.31 8.46
N PHE A 169 -3.28 -10.49 7.24
CA PHE A 169 -3.29 -11.77 6.55
C PHE A 169 -1.89 -12.38 6.62
N TYR A 170 -1.76 -13.49 7.33
CA TYR A 170 -0.51 -14.19 7.55
C TYR A 170 -0.47 -15.48 6.72
N ILE A 171 0.32 -15.50 5.65
CA ILE A 171 0.55 -16.72 4.86
C ILE A 171 1.77 -17.44 5.42
N ASP A 172 1.53 -18.59 6.02
CA ASP A 172 2.57 -19.42 6.64
C ASP A 172 3.01 -20.54 5.71
N THR A 173 4.25 -20.50 5.23
CA THR A 173 4.83 -21.52 4.35
C THR A 173 5.61 -22.60 5.11
N GLU A 174 5.98 -22.34 6.37
CA GLU A 174 6.84 -23.19 7.19
C GLU A 174 6.10 -23.91 8.31
N ASP A 175 4.79 -23.64 8.49
CA ASP A 175 3.98 -24.17 9.61
C ASP A 175 4.53 -23.73 10.99
N THR A 176 4.97 -22.48 11.07
CA THR A 176 5.66 -21.92 12.24
C THR A 176 4.84 -20.90 13.02
N PHE A 177 3.65 -20.53 12.53
CA PHE A 177 2.75 -19.63 13.23
C PHE A 177 2.30 -20.26 14.56
N ARG A 178 2.39 -19.51 15.65
CA ARG A 178 2.01 -19.96 16.98
C ARG A 178 1.12 -18.91 17.66
N PRO A 179 -0.19 -19.17 17.80
CA PRO A 179 -1.13 -18.26 18.48
C PRO A 179 -0.69 -17.92 19.92
N GLU A 180 -0.03 -18.88 20.60
CA GLU A 180 0.49 -18.66 21.94
C GLU A 180 1.57 -17.57 21.97
N ARG A 181 2.36 -17.47 20.89
CA ARG A 181 3.38 -16.44 20.78
C ARG A 181 2.75 -15.07 20.54
N ILE A 182 1.71 -14.99 19.70
CA ILE A 182 0.91 -13.76 19.50
C ILE A 182 0.29 -13.32 20.85
N THR A 183 -0.31 -14.26 21.56
CA THR A 183 -0.88 -14.00 22.91
C THR A 183 0.17 -13.43 23.87
N GLN A 184 1.37 -13.99 23.87
CA GLN A 184 2.47 -13.51 24.72
C GLN A 184 2.88 -12.09 24.35
N MET A 185 3.01 -11.80 23.05
CA MET A 185 3.37 -10.47 22.54
C MET A 185 2.28 -9.45 22.85
N ALA A 186 1.01 -9.77 22.61
CA ALA A 186 -0.14 -8.92 22.93
C ALA A 186 -0.16 -8.53 24.40
N ARG A 187 -0.01 -9.50 25.33
CA ARG A 187 0.07 -9.25 26.78
C ARG A 187 1.27 -8.37 27.14
N GLY A 188 2.40 -8.57 26.49
CA GLY A 188 3.60 -7.73 26.69
C GLY A 188 3.38 -6.26 26.36
N HIS A 189 2.44 -5.97 25.48
CA HIS A 189 2.01 -4.62 25.11
C HIS A 189 0.76 -4.13 25.85
N GLY A 190 0.23 -4.92 26.79
CA GLY A 190 -0.99 -4.57 27.53
C GLY A 190 -2.28 -4.67 26.68
N LEU A 191 -2.23 -5.40 25.57
CA LEU A 191 -3.36 -5.62 24.66
C LEU A 191 -4.17 -6.84 25.10
N ASP A 192 -5.45 -6.85 24.74
CA ASP A 192 -6.29 -8.05 24.83
C ASP A 192 -5.89 -9.06 23.75
N PRO A 193 -5.39 -10.26 24.13
CA PRO A 193 -4.97 -11.26 23.16
C PRO A 193 -6.10 -11.78 22.27
N GLU A 194 -7.32 -11.84 22.76
CA GLU A 194 -8.49 -12.32 22.00
C GLU A 194 -8.81 -11.32 20.90
N TYR A 195 -8.79 -10.03 21.21
CA TYR A 195 -8.95 -8.97 20.20
C TYR A 195 -7.85 -9.03 19.13
N VAL A 196 -6.58 -9.13 19.53
CA VAL A 196 -5.46 -9.20 18.57
C VAL A 196 -5.56 -10.43 17.67
N LEU A 197 -5.84 -11.61 18.25
CA LEU A 197 -5.96 -12.85 17.49
C LEU A 197 -7.14 -12.83 16.53
N SER A 198 -8.25 -12.17 16.86
CA SER A 198 -9.42 -12.08 15.99
C SER A 198 -9.16 -11.27 14.71
N ARG A 199 -8.12 -10.43 14.72
CA ARG A 199 -7.71 -9.58 13.59
C ARG A 199 -6.52 -10.15 12.79
N ILE A 200 -6.04 -11.35 13.12
CA ILE A 200 -4.96 -12.01 12.40
C ILE A 200 -5.51 -13.26 11.70
N HIS A 201 -5.68 -13.17 10.40
CA HIS A 201 -6.16 -14.25 9.55
C HIS A 201 -4.97 -15.08 9.06
N VAL A 202 -4.93 -16.36 9.40
CA VAL A 202 -3.77 -17.23 9.10
C VAL A 202 -4.15 -18.31 8.09
N ALA A 203 -3.36 -18.42 7.05
CA ALA A 203 -3.49 -19.50 6.08
C ALA A 203 -2.15 -20.20 5.84
N ARG A 204 -2.15 -21.55 5.79
CA ARG A 204 -0.97 -22.33 5.44
C ARG A 204 -0.87 -22.52 3.94
N ALA A 205 0.24 -22.12 3.35
CA ALA A 205 0.55 -22.40 1.96
C ALA A 205 1.37 -23.70 1.83
N TYR A 206 0.94 -24.60 0.96
CA TYR A 206 1.63 -25.88 0.75
C TYR A 206 2.62 -25.85 -0.41
N ASN A 207 2.44 -24.93 -1.36
CA ASN A 207 3.31 -24.71 -2.50
C ASN A 207 3.08 -23.30 -3.06
N SER A 208 3.85 -22.91 -4.07
CA SER A 208 3.78 -21.58 -4.68
C SER A 208 2.43 -21.30 -5.36
N ALA A 209 1.82 -22.28 -6.01
CA ALA A 209 0.51 -22.10 -6.65
C ALA A 209 -0.57 -21.84 -5.58
N HIS A 210 -0.55 -22.55 -4.46
CA HIS A 210 -1.46 -22.31 -3.34
C HIS A 210 -1.22 -20.94 -2.70
N GLN A 211 0.04 -20.49 -2.61
CA GLN A 211 0.36 -19.15 -2.10
C GLN A 211 -0.23 -18.05 -2.99
N MET A 212 -0.20 -18.23 -4.32
CA MET A 212 -0.83 -17.29 -5.26
C MET A 212 -2.35 -17.25 -5.08
N LEU A 213 -3.01 -18.42 -4.96
CA LEU A 213 -4.45 -18.48 -4.68
C LEU A 213 -4.82 -17.76 -3.37
N LEU A 214 -4.02 -17.93 -2.31
CA LEU A 214 -4.25 -17.22 -1.05
C LEU A 214 -4.09 -15.70 -1.21
N ALA A 215 -3.14 -15.25 -2.02
CA ALA A 215 -2.98 -13.83 -2.31
C ALA A 215 -4.20 -13.25 -3.07
N ASP A 216 -4.75 -13.99 -4.03
CA ASP A 216 -5.98 -13.60 -4.73
C ASP A 216 -7.21 -13.59 -3.80
N GLU A 217 -7.25 -14.49 -2.82
CA GLU A 217 -8.30 -14.50 -1.80
C GLU A 217 -8.23 -13.28 -0.88
N ILE A 218 -7.03 -12.91 -0.44
CA ILE A 218 -6.80 -11.67 0.35
C ILE A 218 -7.34 -10.46 -0.41
N LYS A 219 -7.04 -10.35 -1.70
CA LYS A 219 -7.52 -9.26 -2.55
C LYS A 219 -9.06 -9.15 -2.61
N ARG A 220 -9.77 -10.28 -2.47
CA ARG A 220 -11.24 -10.30 -2.42
C ARG A 220 -11.83 -9.97 -1.06
N MET A 221 -11.03 -10.13 0.01
CA MET A 221 -11.45 -9.88 1.40
C MET A 221 -11.13 -8.44 1.85
N SER A 222 -10.18 -7.77 1.20
CA SER A 222 -9.78 -6.39 1.46
C SER A 222 -10.59 -5.39 0.62
#